data_79b0affff00bf59278ad97fbbe518132
#
_entry.id   79b0affff00bf59278ad97fbbe518132
#
_cell.length_a   1.000
_cell.length_b   1.000
_cell.length_c   1.000
_cell.angle_alpha   90.00
_cell.angle_beta   90.00
_cell.angle_gamma   90.00
#
_symmetry.space_group_name_H-M   'P 1'
#
loop_
_entity.id
_entity.type
_entity.pdbx_description
1 polymer ?
#
loop_
_entity_poly.entity_id
_entity_poly.type
_entity_poly.pdbx_seq_one_letter_code
_entity_poly.pdbx_strand_id
1 'polypeptide(L)'
;MASEQDKARMRERAARMMAHLVGREEEQRRKQESKARRAAPQRRRRGGRSDDDDVVFEKMPRRAAAKARAGAPADVAALPRAVVVAVHHGRVDLDTGASARIASRLLVDPEFRVAVGDEVAFTATEGPPRIEAVLPRRSWLSRPDPGNVHRDLVLAANVDVAVITVAVADPPLRPGLIDRFLLALARGGVAPAICVNKVDLVGDAAAVEREMAPYRELQVPVFVCSAAHGSGLEPLRAHLRGKLCVFVGHSGVGKSSLLNALDPEGARAVGAVREFDGKGRHTTSWSSLRQLADGTRIIDTPGIRALGLERMDSVQVRTGFAEFAGVGCRFADCTHRDEPDCGVRAAVAAGRISAARYGSYLRVLQSLDP
;
A
#
# COMPACT_ATOMS: atom_id res chain seq x y z
N MET A 1 37.69 12.62 7.17
CA MET A 1 36.95 11.94 6.07
C MET A 1 37.23 10.44 6.21
N ALA A 2 36.21 9.64 6.49
CA ALA A 2 36.36 8.19 6.61
C ALA A 2 36.69 7.56 5.24
N SER A 3 37.67 6.67 5.21
CA SER A 3 38.12 6.05 3.97
C SER A 3 37.03 5.16 3.34
N GLU A 4 37.11 4.92 2.03
CA GLU A 4 36.17 4.01 1.34
C GLU A 4 36.18 2.59 1.94
N GLN A 5 37.33 2.16 2.46
CA GLN A 5 37.49 0.88 3.15
C GLN A 5 36.72 0.84 4.48
N ASP A 6 36.65 1.96 5.22
CA ASP A 6 35.88 2.05 6.46
C ASP A 6 34.38 1.99 6.19
N LYS A 7 33.92 2.63 5.10
CA LYS A 7 32.52 2.58 4.66
C LYS A 7 32.13 1.16 4.23
N ALA A 8 33.00 0.44 3.54
CA ALA A 8 32.75 -0.94 3.13
C ALA A 8 32.65 -1.88 4.34
N ARG A 9 33.55 -1.76 5.31
CA ARG A 9 33.53 -2.53 6.59
C ARG A 9 32.28 -2.23 7.42
N MET A 10 31.82 -0.98 7.45
CA MET A 10 30.56 -0.64 8.13
C MET A 10 29.33 -1.26 7.45
N ARG A 11 29.28 -1.27 6.10
CA ARG A 11 28.21 -1.93 5.34
C ARG A 11 28.16 -3.43 5.56
N GLU A 12 29.31 -4.10 5.55
CA GLU A 12 29.40 -5.53 5.80
C GLU A 12 28.98 -5.89 7.24
N ARG A 13 29.40 -5.09 8.23
CA ARG A 13 29.01 -5.27 9.63
C ARG A 13 27.51 -5.06 9.85
N ALA A 14 26.90 -4.06 9.17
CA ALA A 14 25.46 -3.83 9.19
C ALA A 14 24.69 -4.99 8.54
N ALA A 15 25.17 -5.52 7.41
CA ALA A 15 24.56 -6.67 6.75
C ALA A 15 24.58 -7.94 7.60
N ARG A 16 25.71 -8.24 8.29
CA ARG A 16 25.83 -9.36 9.23
C ARG A 16 24.91 -9.21 10.45
N MET A 17 24.76 -7.98 10.96
CA MET A 17 23.89 -7.70 12.10
C MET A 17 22.41 -7.85 11.71
N MET A 18 22.03 -7.42 10.51
CA MET A 18 20.66 -7.60 9.97
C MET A 18 20.34 -9.08 9.73
N ALA A 19 21.27 -9.85 9.18
CA ALA A 19 21.09 -11.30 9.00
C ALA A 19 20.90 -12.04 10.34
N HIS A 20 21.61 -11.61 11.39
CA HIS A 20 21.46 -12.19 12.73
C HIS A 20 20.14 -11.82 13.40
N LEU A 21 19.62 -10.60 13.17
CA LEU A 21 18.32 -10.16 13.67
C LEU A 21 17.18 -10.91 13.00
N VAL A 22 17.22 -11.05 11.68
CA VAL A 22 16.22 -11.81 10.90
C VAL A 22 16.18 -13.28 11.35
N GLY A 23 17.33 -13.91 11.55
CA GLY A 23 17.41 -15.31 12.05
C GLY A 23 16.79 -15.48 13.45
N ARG A 24 16.96 -14.52 14.35
CA ARG A 24 16.37 -14.56 15.72
C ARG A 24 14.86 -14.34 15.69
N GLU A 25 14.36 -13.48 14.81
CA GLU A 25 12.91 -13.25 14.64
C GLU A 25 12.22 -14.48 14.07
N GLU A 26 12.83 -15.14 13.08
CA GLU A 26 12.27 -16.39 12.54
C GLU A 26 12.23 -17.52 13.59
N GLU A 27 13.23 -17.64 14.44
CA GLU A 27 13.23 -18.62 15.51
C GLU A 27 12.19 -18.33 16.60
N GLN A 28 12.01 -17.05 16.96
CA GLN A 28 10.96 -16.64 17.89
C GLN A 28 9.56 -16.85 17.31
N ARG A 29 9.39 -16.55 16.03
CA ARG A 29 8.13 -16.78 15.30
C ARG A 29 7.78 -18.27 15.28
N ARG A 30 8.70 -19.17 14.97
CA ARG A 30 8.50 -20.63 15.03
C ARG A 30 8.11 -21.13 16.43
N LYS A 31 8.73 -20.58 17.49
CA LYS A 31 8.39 -20.93 18.88
C LYS A 31 6.99 -20.44 19.27
N GLN A 32 6.57 -19.24 18.82
CA GLN A 32 5.22 -18.71 19.05
C GLN A 32 4.14 -19.48 18.28
N GLU A 33 4.38 -19.82 17.01
CA GLU A 33 3.48 -20.63 16.19
C GLU A 33 3.27 -22.04 16.77
N SER A 34 4.32 -22.65 17.30
CA SER A 34 4.25 -23.94 18.01
C SER A 34 3.40 -23.87 19.28
N LYS A 35 3.49 -22.75 20.02
CA LYS A 35 2.74 -22.52 21.26
C LYS A 35 1.26 -22.22 20.97
N ALA A 36 0.97 -21.47 19.91
CA ALA A 36 -0.41 -21.15 19.47
C ALA A 36 -1.16 -22.39 18.95
N ARG A 37 -0.48 -23.32 18.28
CA ARG A 37 -1.08 -24.60 17.84
C ARG A 37 -1.51 -25.51 18.98
N ARG A 38 -0.92 -25.37 20.18
CA ARG A 38 -1.27 -26.18 21.37
C ARG A 38 -2.39 -25.58 22.22
N ALA A 39 -2.79 -24.32 21.96
CA ALA A 39 -3.72 -23.57 22.81
C ALA A 39 -5.09 -23.27 22.19
N ALA A 40 -5.45 -23.85 21.05
CA ALA A 40 -6.71 -23.54 20.36
C ALA A 40 -7.91 -24.32 20.94
N PRO A 41 -8.90 -23.65 21.58
CA PRO A 41 -10.16 -24.30 21.96
C PRO A 41 -11.12 -24.33 20.78
N GLN A 42 -11.77 -25.48 20.60
CA GLN A 42 -12.86 -25.68 19.63
C GLN A 42 -14.02 -24.73 19.93
N ARG A 43 -14.29 -23.77 19.02
CA ARG A 43 -15.47 -22.88 19.12
C ARG A 43 -16.57 -23.32 18.17
N ARG A 44 -17.73 -23.56 18.76
CA ARG A 44 -19.02 -23.84 18.12
C ARG A 44 -19.45 -22.66 17.23
N ARG A 45 -19.95 -22.98 16.03
CA ARG A 45 -20.59 -22.06 15.09
C ARG A 45 -21.87 -21.48 15.68
N ARG A 46 -22.00 -20.15 15.68
CA ARG A 46 -23.29 -19.45 15.63
C ARG A 46 -23.17 -18.35 14.56
N GLY A 47 -24.17 -18.34 13.69
CA GLY A 47 -24.19 -17.50 12.51
C GLY A 47 -24.55 -16.04 12.82
N GLY A 48 -24.05 -15.16 11.99
CA GLY A 48 -24.44 -13.76 11.82
C GLY A 48 -23.83 -13.34 10.49
N ARG A 49 -24.67 -13.11 9.50
CA ARG A 49 -24.28 -12.55 8.20
C ARG A 49 -24.05 -11.06 8.39
N SER A 50 -22.89 -10.57 7.96
CA SER A 50 -22.67 -9.19 7.53
C SER A 50 -22.15 -9.26 6.10
N ASP A 51 -22.85 -8.56 5.20
CA ASP A 51 -22.54 -8.46 3.77
C ASP A 51 -21.36 -7.50 3.59
N ASP A 52 -20.14 -8.03 3.73
CA ASP A 52 -18.93 -7.39 3.22
C ASP A 52 -18.25 -8.40 2.29
N ASP A 53 -18.17 -8.03 1.00
CA ASP A 53 -17.68 -8.84 -0.10
C ASP A 53 -16.21 -9.23 0.07
N ASP A 54 -15.97 -10.28 0.84
CA ASP A 54 -14.71 -11.01 0.83
C ASP A 54 -14.64 -11.83 -0.45
N VAL A 55 -13.65 -11.52 -1.31
CA VAL A 55 -13.22 -12.40 -2.40
C VAL A 55 -12.67 -13.68 -1.77
N VAL A 56 -13.56 -14.59 -1.42
CA VAL A 56 -13.22 -15.90 -0.85
C VAL A 56 -12.71 -16.77 -1.98
N PHE A 57 -11.38 -16.92 -2.08
CA PHE A 57 -10.82 -18.05 -2.81
C PHE A 57 -11.21 -19.31 -2.05
N GLU A 58 -12.15 -20.07 -2.61
CA GLU A 58 -12.59 -21.34 -2.06
C GLU A 58 -11.37 -22.25 -1.79
N LYS A 59 -11.27 -22.78 -0.57
CA LYS A 59 -10.21 -23.72 -0.22
C LYS A 59 -10.30 -24.94 -1.14
N MET A 60 -9.33 -25.12 -2.01
CA MET A 60 -9.25 -26.31 -2.84
C MET A 60 -9.25 -27.59 -1.99
N PRO A 61 -10.01 -28.62 -2.39
CA PRO A 61 -9.99 -29.90 -1.69
C PRO A 61 -8.58 -30.54 -1.74
N ARG A 62 -8.17 -31.19 -0.65
CA ARG A 62 -6.82 -31.77 -0.46
C ARG A 62 -6.32 -32.63 -1.63
N ARG A 63 -7.21 -33.29 -2.40
CA ARG A 63 -6.87 -34.09 -3.59
C ARG A 63 -6.41 -33.23 -4.78
N ALA A 64 -6.91 -32.00 -4.93
CA ALA A 64 -6.49 -31.07 -5.97
C ALA A 64 -5.09 -30.48 -5.65
N ALA A 65 -4.77 -30.28 -4.37
CA ALA A 65 -3.45 -29.81 -3.92
C ALA A 65 -2.31 -30.79 -4.25
N ALA A 66 -2.57 -32.11 -4.16
CA ALA A 66 -1.57 -33.14 -4.52
C ALA A 66 -1.30 -33.18 -6.04
N LYS A 67 -2.32 -32.96 -6.87
CA LYS A 67 -2.21 -32.93 -8.33
C LYS A 67 -1.57 -31.63 -8.84
N ALA A 68 -1.72 -30.52 -8.11
CA ALA A 68 -1.15 -29.22 -8.44
C ALA A 68 0.39 -29.16 -8.29
N ARG A 69 0.97 -30.05 -7.45
CA ARG A 69 2.44 -30.13 -7.24
C ARG A 69 3.18 -30.86 -8.38
N ALA A 70 2.49 -31.50 -9.32
CA ALA A 70 3.07 -32.39 -10.32
C ALA A 70 3.45 -31.71 -11.65
N GLY A 71 3.26 -30.40 -11.81
CA GLY A 71 3.69 -29.67 -13.01
C GLY A 71 5.08 -29.05 -12.77
N ALA A 72 6.11 -29.51 -13.51
CA ALA A 72 7.38 -28.80 -13.53
C ALA A 72 7.14 -27.33 -13.90
N PRO A 73 7.78 -26.35 -13.22
CA PRO A 73 7.68 -24.96 -13.63
C PRO A 73 8.23 -24.88 -15.06
N ALA A 74 7.45 -24.31 -16.00
CA ALA A 74 8.00 -23.82 -17.25
C ALA A 74 9.18 -22.88 -16.89
N ASP A 75 10.17 -22.80 -17.74
CA ASP A 75 11.24 -21.81 -17.55
C ASP A 75 10.59 -20.42 -17.57
N VAL A 76 10.35 -19.87 -16.37
CA VAL A 76 9.64 -18.62 -16.17
C VAL A 76 10.34 -17.46 -16.87
N ALA A 77 11.65 -17.56 -17.08
CA ALA A 77 12.43 -16.53 -17.74
C ALA A 77 12.10 -16.42 -19.25
N ALA A 78 11.70 -17.53 -19.88
CA ALA A 78 11.35 -17.60 -21.30
C ALA A 78 9.87 -17.29 -21.58
N LEU A 79 9.02 -17.17 -20.56
CA LEU A 79 7.60 -16.90 -20.74
C LEU A 79 7.32 -15.43 -21.09
N PRO A 80 6.28 -15.16 -21.91
CA PRO A 80 5.80 -13.81 -22.14
C PRO A 80 5.34 -13.17 -20.83
N ARG A 81 5.48 -11.84 -20.75
CA ARG A 81 5.13 -11.04 -19.58
C ARG A 81 3.97 -10.12 -19.88
N ALA A 82 3.18 -9.84 -18.87
CA ALA A 82 2.08 -8.89 -18.95
C ALA A 82 1.81 -8.26 -17.57
N VAL A 83 1.11 -7.14 -17.57
CA VAL A 83 0.66 -6.46 -16.34
C VAL A 83 -0.80 -6.81 -16.06
N VAL A 84 -1.10 -7.12 -14.81
CA VAL A 84 -2.46 -7.36 -14.34
C VAL A 84 -3.22 -6.04 -14.29
N VAL A 85 -4.31 -5.95 -15.05
CA VAL A 85 -5.15 -4.75 -15.11
C VAL A 85 -6.48 -4.88 -14.37
N ALA A 86 -6.96 -6.11 -14.16
CA ALA A 86 -8.10 -6.38 -13.30
C ALA A 86 -8.00 -7.79 -12.69
N VAL A 87 -8.53 -7.94 -11.47
CA VAL A 87 -8.59 -9.23 -10.77
C VAL A 87 -10.04 -9.56 -10.52
N HIS A 88 -10.49 -10.71 -11.01
CA HIS A 88 -11.85 -11.23 -10.85
C HIS A 88 -11.82 -12.57 -10.11
N HIS A 89 -12.99 -13.10 -9.77
CA HIS A 89 -13.07 -14.42 -9.15
C HIS A 89 -12.53 -15.51 -10.11
N GLY A 90 -11.34 -16.04 -9.81
CA GLY A 90 -10.69 -17.11 -10.58
C GLY A 90 -10.09 -16.70 -11.93
N ARG A 91 -10.10 -15.41 -12.28
CA ARG A 91 -9.56 -14.85 -13.52
C ARG A 91 -8.82 -13.54 -13.29
N VAL A 92 -7.90 -13.25 -14.20
CA VAL A 92 -7.10 -12.03 -14.18
C VAL A 92 -7.03 -11.48 -15.60
N ASP A 93 -7.37 -10.21 -15.78
CA ASP A 93 -7.23 -9.56 -17.06
C ASP A 93 -5.85 -8.91 -17.17
N LEU A 94 -5.24 -9.03 -18.34
CA LEU A 94 -3.90 -8.58 -18.66
C LEU A 94 -3.96 -7.36 -19.60
N ASP A 95 -2.93 -6.52 -19.56
CA ASP A 95 -2.77 -5.36 -20.44
C ASP A 95 -2.66 -5.74 -21.94
N THR A 96 -2.37 -7.00 -22.24
CA THR A 96 -2.43 -7.57 -23.59
C THR A 96 -3.86 -7.76 -24.12
N GLY A 97 -4.89 -7.49 -23.30
CA GLY A 97 -6.30 -7.76 -23.62
C GLY A 97 -6.73 -9.21 -23.37
N ALA A 98 -5.83 -10.07 -22.93
CA ALA A 98 -6.12 -11.47 -22.61
C ALA A 98 -6.67 -11.61 -21.20
N SER A 99 -7.60 -12.58 -21.00
CA SER A 99 -8.06 -13.00 -19.68
C SER A 99 -7.43 -14.35 -19.32
N ALA A 100 -6.62 -14.36 -18.28
CA ALA A 100 -5.82 -15.51 -17.85
C ALA A 100 -6.40 -16.19 -16.61
N ARG A 101 -6.17 -17.51 -16.47
CA ARG A 101 -6.39 -18.25 -15.23
C ARG A 101 -5.11 -18.32 -14.42
N ILE A 102 -5.23 -18.46 -13.11
CA ILE A 102 -4.07 -18.69 -12.23
C ILE A 102 -3.76 -20.17 -12.22
N ALA A 103 -2.49 -20.55 -12.39
CA ALA A 103 -2.05 -21.94 -12.31
C ALA A 103 -2.39 -22.53 -10.94
N SER A 104 -2.99 -23.73 -10.92
CA SER A 104 -3.46 -24.36 -9.68
C SER A 104 -2.36 -24.54 -8.63
N ARG A 105 -1.10 -24.71 -9.06
CA ARG A 105 0.05 -24.81 -8.14
C ARG A 105 0.29 -23.53 -7.34
N LEU A 106 -0.03 -22.37 -7.89
CA LEU A 106 0.12 -21.08 -7.22
C LEU A 106 -1.00 -20.86 -6.18
N LEU A 107 -2.19 -21.40 -6.44
CA LEU A 107 -3.33 -21.29 -5.52
C LEU A 107 -3.16 -22.16 -4.25
N VAL A 108 -2.21 -23.09 -4.25
CA VAL A 108 -1.89 -23.93 -3.07
C VAL A 108 -1.11 -23.13 -2.01
N ASP A 109 -0.35 -22.13 -2.44
CA ASP A 109 0.35 -21.23 -1.53
C ASP A 109 -0.67 -20.27 -0.89
N PRO A 110 -0.91 -20.37 0.42
CA PRO A 110 -1.84 -19.47 1.09
C PRO A 110 -1.39 -18.01 1.07
N GLU A 111 -0.11 -17.75 0.83
CA GLU A 111 0.44 -16.39 0.74
C GLU A 111 0.39 -15.83 -0.70
N PHE A 112 0.14 -16.68 -1.68
CA PHE A 112 0.04 -16.26 -3.07
C PHE A 112 -1.23 -15.43 -3.30
N ARG A 113 -1.04 -14.22 -3.80
CA ARG A 113 -2.11 -13.32 -4.24
C ARG A 113 -1.63 -12.51 -5.43
N VAL A 114 -2.48 -12.45 -6.43
CA VAL A 114 -2.32 -11.54 -7.56
C VAL A 114 -3.06 -10.25 -7.25
N ALA A 115 -2.43 -9.13 -7.53
CA ALA A 115 -3.00 -7.81 -7.37
C ALA A 115 -2.94 -7.03 -8.69
N VAL A 116 -3.77 -6.01 -8.83
CA VAL A 116 -3.67 -5.08 -9.98
C VAL A 116 -2.32 -4.38 -9.94
N GLY A 117 -1.65 -4.30 -11.09
CA GLY A 117 -0.30 -3.78 -11.22
C GLY A 117 0.81 -4.84 -11.12
N ASP A 118 0.50 -6.10 -10.75
CA ASP A 118 1.50 -7.16 -10.79
C ASP A 118 1.99 -7.41 -12.22
N GLU A 119 3.28 -7.59 -12.36
CA GLU A 119 3.89 -8.15 -13.56
C GLU A 119 3.89 -9.69 -13.44
N VAL A 120 3.35 -10.37 -14.43
CA VAL A 120 3.18 -11.82 -14.43
C VAL A 120 3.81 -12.46 -15.65
N ALA A 121 4.34 -13.67 -15.47
CA ALA A 121 4.71 -14.55 -16.55
C ALA A 121 3.58 -15.54 -16.82
N PHE A 122 3.19 -15.71 -18.10
CA PHE A 122 2.04 -16.52 -18.48
C PHE A 122 2.31 -17.40 -19.70
N THR A 123 1.60 -18.52 -19.80
CA THR A 123 1.62 -19.37 -20.99
C THR A 123 0.52 -18.93 -21.95
N ALA A 124 0.88 -18.83 -23.26
CA ALA A 124 -0.05 -18.64 -24.37
C ALA A 124 -0.13 -19.97 -25.16
N THR A 125 -0.78 -20.98 -24.61
CA THR A 125 -1.01 -22.28 -25.26
C THR A 125 -2.37 -22.29 -25.97
N GLU A 126 -2.73 -23.40 -26.65
CA GLU A 126 -4.02 -23.57 -27.36
C GLU A 126 -5.29 -23.44 -26.49
N GLY A 127 -5.16 -22.97 -25.27
CA GLY A 127 -6.26 -22.71 -24.32
C GLY A 127 -6.20 -21.28 -23.75
N PRO A 128 -7.08 -20.95 -22.80
CA PRO A 128 -7.01 -19.67 -22.13
C PRO A 128 -5.65 -19.52 -21.44
N PRO A 129 -5.01 -18.34 -21.56
CA PRO A 129 -3.72 -18.05 -20.93
C PRO A 129 -3.71 -18.39 -19.44
N ARG A 130 -2.55 -18.84 -18.95
CA ARG A 130 -2.40 -19.24 -17.56
C ARG A 130 -1.21 -18.56 -16.92
N ILE A 131 -1.42 -17.85 -15.81
CA ILE A 131 -0.35 -17.24 -15.03
C ILE A 131 0.47 -18.33 -14.37
N GLU A 132 1.76 -18.34 -14.68
CA GLU A 132 2.73 -19.29 -14.14
C GLU A 132 3.55 -18.71 -13.00
N ALA A 133 3.76 -17.37 -12.98
CA ALA A 133 4.46 -16.69 -11.89
C ALA A 133 4.00 -15.24 -11.75
N VAL A 134 4.07 -14.70 -10.53
CA VAL A 134 4.08 -13.27 -10.26
C VAL A 134 5.54 -12.87 -10.08
N LEU A 135 5.98 -11.84 -10.80
CA LEU A 135 7.36 -11.35 -10.72
C LEU A 135 7.56 -10.51 -9.44
N PRO A 136 8.80 -10.31 -9.01
CA PRO A 136 9.10 -9.51 -7.81
C PRO A 136 8.50 -8.11 -7.93
N ARG A 137 7.77 -7.71 -6.89
CA ARG A 137 7.17 -6.37 -6.79
C ARG A 137 8.22 -5.34 -6.42
N ARG A 138 8.21 -4.18 -7.09
CA ARG A 138 9.03 -3.01 -6.74
C ARG A 138 8.45 -2.27 -5.54
N SER A 139 7.13 -2.22 -5.49
CA SER A 139 6.34 -1.56 -4.46
C SER A 139 4.98 -2.22 -4.33
N TRP A 140 4.31 -2.03 -3.20
CA TRP A 140 2.95 -2.55 -3.01
C TRP A 140 2.15 -1.71 -2.01
N LEU A 141 0.85 -1.81 -2.11
CA LEU A 141 -0.08 -1.34 -1.10
C LEU A 141 -0.79 -2.53 -0.49
N SER A 142 -0.83 -2.60 0.82
CA SER A 142 -1.48 -3.68 1.54
C SER A 142 -2.35 -3.18 2.68
N ARG A 143 -3.30 -4.01 3.09
CA ARG A 143 -4.05 -3.86 4.32
C ARG A 143 -4.03 -5.18 5.09
N PRO A 144 -4.26 -5.17 6.41
CA PRO A 144 -4.50 -6.40 7.15
C PRO A 144 -5.66 -7.21 6.52
N ASP A 145 -5.45 -8.52 6.42
CA ASP A 145 -6.50 -9.44 5.96
C ASP A 145 -7.58 -9.56 7.05
N PRO A 146 -8.86 -9.23 6.79
CA PRO A 146 -9.94 -9.37 7.76
C PRO A 146 -10.10 -10.80 8.29
N GLY A 147 -9.79 -11.79 7.47
CA GLY A 147 -9.88 -13.21 7.81
C GLY A 147 -8.65 -13.77 8.55
N ASN A 148 -7.53 -13.06 8.54
CA ASN A 148 -6.29 -13.49 9.19
C ASN A 148 -5.46 -12.30 9.66
N VAL A 149 -5.49 -12.05 10.97
CA VAL A 149 -4.81 -10.91 11.61
C VAL A 149 -3.28 -10.89 11.47
N HIS A 150 -2.68 -12.01 11.10
CA HIS A 150 -1.23 -12.15 10.89
C HIS A 150 -0.81 -11.99 9.43
N ARG A 151 -1.73 -11.55 8.56
CA ARG A 151 -1.52 -11.48 7.13
C ARG A 151 -1.92 -10.15 6.55
N ASP A 152 -1.15 -9.69 5.58
CA ASP A 152 -1.49 -8.53 4.75
C ASP A 152 -2.07 -8.98 3.40
N LEU A 153 -3.14 -8.31 3.00
CA LEU A 153 -3.73 -8.43 1.68
C LEU A 153 -3.16 -7.34 0.77
N VAL A 154 -2.43 -7.72 -0.27
CA VAL A 154 -1.93 -6.77 -1.26
C VAL A 154 -3.10 -6.29 -2.13
N LEU A 155 -3.31 -4.98 -2.17
CA LEU A 155 -4.39 -4.31 -2.90
C LEU A 155 -3.95 -3.84 -4.29
N ALA A 156 -2.70 -3.37 -4.40
CA ALA A 156 -2.09 -2.89 -5.62
C ALA A 156 -0.58 -3.15 -5.59
N ALA A 157 0.01 -3.41 -6.74
CA ALA A 157 1.43 -3.71 -6.90
C ALA A 157 2.09 -2.76 -7.90
N ASN A 158 3.41 -2.60 -7.77
CA ASN A 158 4.26 -1.81 -8.66
C ASN A 158 3.80 -0.36 -8.84
N VAL A 159 3.15 0.19 -7.80
CA VAL A 159 2.66 1.57 -7.76
C VAL A 159 3.85 2.53 -7.68
N ASP A 160 3.90 3.50 -8.59
CA ASP A 160 4.96 4.51 -8.59
C ASP A 160 4.65 5.64 -7.60
N VAL A 161 3.40 6.11 -7.56
CA VAL A 161 2.99 7.23 -6.70
C VAL A 161 1.63 6.96 -6.07
N ALA A 162 1.52 7.18 -4.77
CA ALA A 162 0.24 7.25 -4.06
C ALA A 162 -0.10 8.71 -3.71
N VAL A 163 -1.21 9.20 -4.24
CA VAL A 163 -1.72 10.54 -3.98
C VAL A 163 -2.59 10.50 -2.74
N ILE A 164 -2.03 10.97 -1.61
CA ILE A 164 -2.77 11.15 -0.36
C ILE A 164 -3.69 12.37 -0.54
N THR A 165 -4.95 12.11 -0.78
CA THR A 165 -5.95 13.15 -0.98
C THR A 165 -6.60 13.51 0.34
N VAL A 166 -6.51 14.78 0.70
CA VAL A 166 -7.18 15.40 1.85
C VAL A 166 -8.01 16.58 1.38
N ALA A 167 -9.00 16.97 2.15
CA ALA A 167 -9.76 18.20 1.90
C ALA A 167 -9.35 19.25 2.92
N VAL A 168 -9.35 20.50 2.50
CA VAL A 168 -9.10 21.63 3.42
C VAL A 168 -10.28 21.83 4.36
N ALA A 169 -11.50 21.58 3.84
CA ALA A 169 -12.75 21.63 4.58
C ALA A 169 -13.71 20.56 4.02
N ASP A 170 -14.65 20.14 4.85
CA ASP A 170 -15.72 19.18 4.55
C ASP A 170 -15.24 17.89 3.80
N PRO A 171 -14.59 16.98 4.48
CA PRO A 171 -14.25 16.97 5.90
C PRO A 171 -13.04 17.87 6.23
N PRO A 172 -12.89 18.28 7.51
CA PRO A 172 -11.77 19.12 7.91
C PRO A 172 -10.41 18.41 7.72
N LEU A 173 -9.39 19.20 7.42
CA LEU A 173 -8.01 18.73 7.28
C LEU A 173 -7.53 18.06 8.58
N ARG A 174 -6.99 16.87 8.45
CA ARG A 174 -6.47 16.06 9.56
C ARG A 174 -5.03 15.63 9.27
N PRO A 175 -4.01 16.38 9.72
CA PRO A 175 -2.60 16.04 9.48
C PRO A 175 -2.23 14.63 9.96
N GLY A 176 -2.76 14.17 11.10
CA GLY A 176 -2.52 12.81 11.59
C GLY A 176 -2.97 11.69 10.62
N LEU A 177 -3.93 11.96 9.74
CA LEU A 177 -4.30 11.02 8.70
C LEU A 177 -3.24 10.95 7.60
N ILE A 178 -2.66 12.10 7.23
CA ILE A 178 -1.54 12.15 6.27
C ILE A 178 -0.36 11.34 6.82
N ASP A 179 0.00 11.54 8.09
CA ASP A 179 1.09 10.83 8.75
C ASP A 179 0.91 9.31 8.70
N ARG A 180 -0.30 8.83 8.96
CA ARG A 180 -0.62 7.40 8.88
C ARG A 180 -0.47 6.86 7.45
N PHE A 181 -0.94 7.60 6.45
CA PHE A 181 -0.74 7.19 5.06
C PHE A 181 0.74 7.15 4.69
N LEU A 182 1.54 8.15 5.10
CA LEU A 182 2.98 8.15 4.85
C LEU A 182 3.66 6.90 5.42
N LEU A 183 3.29 6.48 6.64
CA LEU A 183 3.81 5.26 7.24
C LEU A 183 3.41 4.00 6.44
N ALA A 184 2.15 3.90 6.05
CA ALA A 184 1.67 2.76 5.26
C ALA A 184 2.36 2.66 3.89
N LEU A 185 2.60 3.80 3.23
CA LEU A 185 3.28 3.88 1.95
C LEU A 185 4.76 3.54 2.06
N ALA A 186 5.43 3.99 3.12
CA ALA A 186 6.84 3.68 3.39
C ALA A 186 7.07 2.16 3.52
N ARG A 187 6.16 1.41 4.17
CA ARG A 187 6.22 -0.06 4.27
C ARG A 187 6.24 -0.75 2.91
N GLY A 188 5.49 -0.24 1.96
CA GLY A 188 5.37 -0.82 0.62
C GLY A 188 6.31 -0.22 -0.41
N GLY A 189 7.19 0.70 -0.03
CA GLY A 189 8.12 1.34 -0.97
C GLY A 189 7.43 2.23 -2.01
N VAL A 190 6.24 2.75 -1.73
CA VAL A 190 5.48 3.60 -2.65
C VAL A 190 5.79 5.07 -2.37
N ALA A 191 6.15 5.83 -3.41
CA ALA A 191 6.41 7.26 -3.27
C ALA A 191 5.10 8.02 -2.94
N PRO A 192 5.08 8.87 -1.89
CA PRO A 192 3.91 9.67 -1.54
C PRO A 192 3.85 10.96 -2.35
N ALA A 193 2.64 11.43 -2.61
CA ALA A 193 2.33 12.82 -2.95
C ALA A 193 1.08 13.25 -2.17
N ILE A 194 1.00 14.51 -1.74
CA ILE A 194 -0.16 15.03 -1.02
C ILE A 194 -0.95 15.94 -1.96
N CYS A 195 -2.26 15.71 -2.06
CA CYS A 195 -3.18 16.61 -2.75
C CYS A 195 -4.18 17.18 -1.73
N VAL A 196 -4.07 18.48 -1.46
CA VAL A 196 -5.03 19.22 -0.65
C VAL A 196 -6.11 19.76 -1.58
N ASN A 197 -7.26 19.12 -1.56
CA ASN A 197 -8.39 19.45 -2.43
C ASN A 197 -9.38 20.39 -1.73
N LYS A 198 -10.33 20.95 -2.52
CA LYS A 198 -11.41 21.82 -2.07
C LYS A 198 -10.93 23.16 -1.50
N VAL A 199 -9.80 23.69 -2.02
CA VAL A 199 -9.27 24.99 -1.55
C VAL A 199 -10.18 26.16 -1.86
N ASP A 200 -11.15 25.99 -2.74
CA ASP A 200 -12.24 26.92 -3.02
C ASP A 200 -13.17 27.16 -1.81
N LEU A 201 -13.16 26.27 -0.82
CA LEU A 201 -13.99 26.41 0.39
C LEU A 201 -13.36 27.29 1.47
N VAL A 202 -12.12 27.76 1.30
CA VAL A 202 -11.43 28.58 2.29
C VAL A 202 -10.80 29.81 1.66
N GLY A 203 -10.85 30.92 2.37
CA GLY A 203 -10.26 32.18 1.92
C GLY A 203 -8.78 32.37 2.28
N ASP A 204 -8.22 31.55 3.21
CA ASP A 204 -6.85 31.68 3.69
C ASP A 204 -5.95 30.56 3.14
N ALA A 205 -5.35 30.82 1.97
CA ALA A 205 -4.36 29.94 1.38
C ALA A 205 -3.09 29.80 2.24
N ALA A 206 -2.74 30.83 3.01
CA ALA A 206 -1.55 30.80 3.86
C ALA A 206 -1.72 29.84 5.05
N ALA A 207 -2.95 29.61 5.52
CA ALA A 207 -3.22 28.60 6.54
C ALA A 207 -2.95 27.19 5.98
N VAL A 208 -3.34 26.91 4.75
CA VAL A 208 -3.06 25.62 4.08
C VAL A 208 -1.57 25.39 3.94
N GLU A 209 -0.80 26.41 3.53
CA GLU A 209 0.64 26.32 3.39
C GLU A 209 1.35 26.09 4.75
N ARG A 210 0.90 26.74 5.82
CA ARG A 210 1.44 26.49 7.18
C ARG A 210 1.23 25.02 7.62
N GLU A 211 0.05 24.46 7.37
CA GLU A 211 -0.25 23.05 7.69
C GLU A 211 0.57 22.08 6.85
N MET A 212 0.92 22.45 5.62
CA MET A 212 1.68 21.58 4.69
C MET A 212 3.20 21.76 4.80
N ALA A 213 3.68 22.80 5.46
CA ALA A 213 5.12 23.07 5.60
C ALA A 213 5.93 21.88 6.13
N PRO A 214 5.50 21.13 7.19
CA PRO A 214 6.25 19.97 7.69
C PRO A 214 6.42 18.85 6.66
N TYR A 215 5.47 18.70 5.74
CA TYR A 215 5.55 17.68 4.69
C TYR A 215 6.46 18.11 3.54
N ARG A 216 6.49 19.41 3.23
CA ARG A 216 7.44 19.97 2.26
C ARG A 216 8.89 19.85 2.77
N GLU A 217 9.14 20.06 4.07
CA GLU A 217 10.44 19.84 4.71
C GLU A 217 10.91 18.38 4.55
N LEU A 218 9.99 17.41 4.55
CA LEU A 218 10.26 16.00 4.25
C LEU A 218 10.42 15.72 2.74
N GLN A 219 10.41 16.77 1.90
CA GLN A 219 10.46 16.64 0.44
C GLN A 219 9.29 15.83 -0.17
N VAL A 220 8.16 15.74 0.54
CA VAL A 220 6.95 15.16 -0.01
C VAL A 220 6.29 16.19 -0.95
N PRO A 221 6.04 15.85 -2.23
CA PRO A 221 5.35 16.75 -3.14
C PRO A 221 3.94 17.08 -2.61
N VAL A 222 3.61 18.38 -2.55
CA VAL A 222 2.30 18.86 -2.08
C VAL A 222 1.67 19.70 -3.17
N PHE A 223 0.45 19.33 -3.56
CA PHE A 223 -0.39 19.99 -4.55
C PHE A 223 -1.64 20.53 -3.88
N VAL A 224 -1.95 21.79 -4.14
CA VAL A 224 -3.12 22.49 -3.61
C VAL A 224 -4.09 22.70 -4.75
N CYS A 225 -5.27 22.08 -4.70
CA CYS A 225 -6.18 21.96 -5.85
C CYS A 225 -7.62 22.26 -5.47
N SER A 226 -8.41 22.66 -6.48
CA SER A 226 -9.87 22.57 -6.47
C SER A 226 -10.32 21.72 -7.65
N ALA A 227 -10.79 20.53 -7.40
CA ALA A 227 -11.36 19.68 -8.45
C ALA A 227 -12.66 20.27 -9.03
N ALA A 228 -13.39 21.05 -8.23
CA ALA A 228 -14.63 21.70 -8.67
C ALA A 228 -14.40 22.84 -9.69
N HIS A 229 -13.30 23.58 -9.50
CA HIS A 229 -12.98 24.73 -10.35
C HIS A 229 -11.80 24.47 -11.31
N GLY A 230 -11.19 23.28 -11.27
CA GLY A 230 -10.05 22.93 -12.13
C GLY A 230 -8.74 23.60 -11.75
N SER A 231 -8.68 24.36 -10.65
CA SER A 231 -7.46 25.08 -10.25
C SER A 231 -6.45 24.17 -9.60
N GLY A 232 -5.15 24.41 -9.83
CA GLY A 232 -4.02 23.66 -9.24
C GLY A 232 -3.85 22.23 -9.75
N LEU A 233 -4.60 21.80 -10.78
CA LEU A 233 -4.55 20.43 -11.30
C LEU A 233 -3.36 20.16 -12.21
N GLU A 234 -2.88 21.17 -12.95
CA GLU A 234 -1.80 20.96 -13.94
C GLU A 234 -0.47 20.54 -13.31
N PRO A 235 0.02 21.12 -12.19
CA PRO A 235 1.20 20.62 -11.50
C PRO A 235 1.04 19.17 -11.01
N LEU A 236 -0.15 18.79 -10.52
CA LEU A 236 -0.44 17.42 -10.11
C LEU A 236 -0.41 16.49 -11.34
N ARG A 237 -1.08 16.86 -12.44
CA ARG A 237 -1.07 16.09 -13.70
C ARG A 237 0.36 15.87 -14.21
N ALA A 238 1.16 16.92 -14.27
CA ALA A 238 2.56 16.84 -14.70
C ALA A 238 3.38 15.89 -13.82
N HIS A 239 3.15 15.89 -12.50
CA HIS A 239 3.81 14.98 -11.57
C HIS A 239 3.43 13.50 -11.80
N LEU A 240 2.19 13.23 -12.20
CA LEU A 240 1.66 11.86 -12.37
C LEU A 240 1.91 11.28 -13.77
N ARG A 241 2.24 12.13 -14.75
CA ARG A 241 2.39 11.72 -16.16
C ARG A 241 3.27 10.48 -16.33
N GLY A 242 2.74 9.48 -17.04
CA GLY A 242 3.43 8.22 -17.35
C GLY A 242 3.61 7.25 -16.18
N LYS A 243 3.15 7.60 -14.97
CA LYS A 243 3.30 6.79 -13.75
C LYS A 243 2.08 5.92 -13.49
N LEU A 244 2.27 4.84 -12.74
CA LEU A 244 1.20 4.04 -12.16
C LEU A 244 0.85 4.61 -10.78
N CYS A 245 -0.36 5.13 -10.65
CA CYS A 245 -0.79 5.92 -9.51
C CYS A 245 -1.99 5.31 -8.80
N VAL A 246 -2.13 5.62 -7.52
CA VAL A 246 -3.34 5.37 -6.72
C VAL A 246 -3.74 6.63 -5.97
N PHE A 247 -5.03 6.80 -5.73
CA PHE A 247 -5.56 7.88 -4.90
C PHE A 247 -6.10 7.31 -3.60
N VAL A 248 -5.45 7.70 -2.49
CA VAL A 248 -5.81 7.28 -1.13
C VAL A 248 -6.37 8.46 -0.35
N GLY A 249 -7.15 8.21 0.68
CA GLY A 249 -7.74 9.28 1.51
C GLY A 249 -9.16 8.95 1.96
N HIS A 250 -9.66 9.71 2.92
CA HIS A 250 -10.98 9.51 3.52
C HIS A 250 -12.12 9.68 2.51
N SER A 251 -13.31 9.18 2.86
CA SER A 251 -14.53 9.46 2.08
C SER A 251 -14.84 10.96 2.11
N GLY A 252 -15.38 11.50 1.03
CA GLY A 252 -15.77 12.90 0.95
C GLY A 252 -14.66 13.91 0.60
N VAL A 253 -13.37 13.53 0.58
CA VAL A 253 -12.27 14.47 0.24
C VAL A 253 -12.21 14.84 -1.25
N GLY A 254 -13.03 14.21 -2.09
CA GLY A 254 -13.13 14.54 -3.52
C GLY A 254 -12.20 13.75 -4.44
N LYS A 255 -11.78 12.52 -4.06
CA LYS A 255 -10.95 11.66 -4.94
C LYS A 255 -11.59 11.43 -6.31
N SER A 256 -12.85 11.04 -6.37
CA SER A 256 -13.56 10.81 -7.64
C SER A 256 -13.69 12.10 -8.46
N SER A 257 -13.91 13.23 -7.80
CA SER A 257 -13.94 14.53 -8.47
C SER A 257 -12.59 14.91 -9.05
N LEU A 258 -11.49 14.65 -8.32
CA LEU A 258 -10.12 14.85 -8.81
C LEU A 258 -9.83 13.96 -10.01
N LEU A 259 -10.20 12.67 -9.94
CA LEU A 259 -10.02 11.74 -11.06
C LEU A 259 -10.76 12.21 -12.31
N ASN A 260 -12.01 12.64 -12.17
CA ASN A 260 -12.80 13.19 -13.29
C ASN A 260 -12.21 14.50 -13.83
N ALA A 261 -11.66 15.35 -12.96
CA ALA A 261 -11.04 16.61 -13.39
C ALA A 261 -9.67 16.41 -14.06
N LEU A 262 -8.94 15.37 -13.68
CA LEU A 262 -7.69 14.95 -14.34
C LEU A 262 -7.95 14.27 -15.69
N ASP A 263 -9.13 13.71 -15.90
CA ASP A 263 -9.51 12.96 -17.08
C ASP A 263 -10.88 13.41 -17.62
N PRO A 264 -10.95 14.60 -18.21
CA PRO A 264 -12.20 15.15 -18.73
C PRO A 264 -12.74 14.39 -19.96
N GLU A 265 -11.89 13.66 -20.68
CA GLU A 265 -12.28 12.89 -21.87
C GLU A 265 -12.75 11.46 -21.54
N GLY A 266 -12.66 11.06 -20.29
CA GLY A 266 -12.98 9.72 -19.82
C GLY A 266 -11.82 8.72 -19.98
N ALA A 267 -11.42 8.09 -18.89
CA ALA A 267 -10.34 7.10 -18.89
C ALA A 267 -10.71 5.89 -19.75
N ARG A 268 -9.81 5.51 -20.66
CA ARG A 268 -9.92 4.24 -21.36
C ARG A 268 -9.59 3.12 -20.39
N ALA A 269 -10.49 2.14 -20.24
CA ALA A 269 -10.19 0.92 -19.53
C ALA A 269 -9.05 0.20 -20.25
N VAL A 270 -8.00 -0.18 -19.52
CA VAL A 270 -6.91 -1.01 -20.06
C VAL A 270 -7.36 -2.45 -19.97
N GLY A 271 -7.45 -3.12 -21.14
CA GLY A 271 -7.98 -4.49 -21.25
C GLY A 271 -9.47 -4.51 -21.62
N ALA A 272 -9.94 -5.64 -22.11
CA ALA A 272 -11.34 -5.84 -22.50
C ALA A 272 -12.25 -5.94 -21.26
N VAL A 273 -12.45 -4.83 -20.56
CA VAL A 273 -13.58 -4.73 -19.64
C VAL A 273 -14.82 -4.67 -20.52
N ARG A 274 -15.52 -5.80 -20.68
CA ARG A 274 -16.83 -5.83 -21.30
C ARG A 274 -17.71 -4.84 -20.57
N GLU A 275 -18.23 -3.85 -21.28
CA GLU A 275 -19.34 -3.02 -20.84
C GLU A 275 -20.46 -3.95 -20.38
N PHE A 276 -20.64 -4.03 -19.08
CA PHE A 276 -21.84 -4.66 -18.54
C PHE A 276 -22.92 -3.59 -18.55
N ASP A 277 -23.94 -3.86 -19.38
CA ASP A 277 -25.10 -3.01 -19.66
C ASP A 277 -25.63 -2.28 -18.41
N GLY A 278 -25.77 -0.97 -18.58
CA GLY A 278 -26.29 -0.08 -17.57
C GLY A 278 -27.70 -0.44 -17.11
N LYS A 279 -27.81 -0.99 -15.93
CA LYS A 279 -28.95 -0.81 -15.02
C LYS A 279 -28.53 -1.13 -13.58
N GLY A 280 -28.36 -0.11 -12.79
CA GLY A 280 -28.51 -0.21 -11.35
C GLY A 280 -27.25 -0.15 -10.50
N ARG A 281 -27.11 0.94 -9.75
CA ARG A 281 -26.39 1.15 -8.49
C ARG A 281 -24.89 0.78 -8.48
N HIS A 282 -24.08 1.82 -8.43
CA HIS A 282 -22.64 1.78 -8.25
C HIS A 282 -22.21 1.00 -6.99
N THR A 283 -21.90 -0.25 -7.18
CA THR A 283 -21.06 -1.01 -6.26
C THR A 283 -19.92 -1.58 -7.09
N THR A 284 -18.84 -0.80 -7.27
CA THR A 284 -17.64 -1.25 -7.97
C THR A 284 -16.90 -2.18 -7.02
N SER A 285 -17.20 -3.48 -7.08
CA SER A 285 -16.58 -4.53 -6.24
C SER A 285 -15.21 -4.98 -6.77
N TRP A 286 -14.69 -4.39 -7.85
CA TRP A 286 -13.51 -4.89 -8.56
C TRP A 286 -12.44 -3.81 -8.69
N SER A 287 -11.19 -4.21 -8.43
CA SER A 287 -10.02 -3.35 -8.69
C SER A 287 -9.72 -3.35 -10.17
N SER A 288 -9.54 -2.17 -10.77
CA SER A 288 -9.23 -2.03 -12.18
C SER A 288 -8.20 -0.94 -12.42
N LEU A 289 -7.43 -1.09 -13.52
CA LEU A 289 -6.46 -0.12 -13.99
C LEU A 289 -7.06 0.67 -15.16
N ARG A 290 -6.99 2.00 -15.05
CA ARG A 290 -7.38 2.93 -16.11
C ARG A 290 -6.15 3.67 -16.62
N GLN A 291 -6.15 4.01 -17.91
CA GLN A 291 -5.09 4.82 -18.51
C GLN A 291 -5.67 6.13 -19.04
N LEU A 292 -5.06 7.23 -18.63
CA LEU A 292 -5.37 8.58 -19.14
C LEU A 292 -4.68 8.84 -20.47
N ALA A 293 -5.13 9.88 -21.18
CA ALA A 293 -4.58 10.25 -22.48
C ALA A 293 -3.09 10.65 -22.42
N ASP A 294 -2.61 11.16 -21.29
CA ASP A 294 -1.21 11.55 -21.07
C ASP A 294 -0.29 10.38 -20.68
N GLY A 295 -0.80 9.16 -20.70
CA GLY A 295 -0.07 7.94 -20.32
C GLY A 295 -0.07 7.64 -18.83
N THR A 296 -0.68 8.48 -17.98
CA THR A 296 -0.88 8.19 -16.55
C THR A 296 -1.80 6.98 -16.40
N ARG A 297 -1.40 6.05 -15.54
CA ARG A 297 -2.19 4.85 -15.21
C ARG A 297 -2.69 4.96 -13.78
N ILE A 298 -3.95 4.69 -13.56
CA ILE A 298 -4.59 4.84 -12.25
C ILE A 298 -5.24 3.51 -11.86
N ILE A 299 -4.88 3.00 -10.68
CA ILE A 299 -5.56 1.85 -10.07
C ILE A 299 -6.72 2.39 -9.24
N ASP A 300 -7.94 2.02 -9.62
CA ASP A 300 -9.16 2.28 -8.85
C ASP A 300 -9.54 1.00 -8.09
N THR A 301 -9.38 1.04 -6.77
CA THR A 301 -9.73 -0.08 -5.88
C THR A 301 -10.65 0.39 -4.77
N PRO A 302 -11.82 -0.24 -4.60
CA PRO A 302 -12.75 0.09 -3.50
C PRO A 302 -12.10 -0.05 -2.12
N GLY A 303 -11.18 -1.01 -1.95
CA GLY A 303 -10.50 -1.31 -0.68
C GLY A 303 -9.36 -0.37 -0.29
N ILE A 304 -8.83 0.46 -1.19
CA ILE A 304 -7.73 1.40 -0.89
C ILE A 304 -8.17 2.55 0.05
N ARG A 305 -9.46 2.75 0.25
CA ARG A 305 -10.00 3.77 1.17
C ARG A 305 -9.54 3.58 2.62
N ALA A 306 -9.25 2.35 3.01
CA ALA A 306 -8.78 1.96 4.34
C ALA A 306 -7.48 1.16 4.23
N LEU A 307 -6.38 1.81 3.86
CA LEU A 307 -5.05 1.20 3.97
C LEU A 307 -4.78 0.90 5.44
N GLY A 308 -5.15 -0.26 5.94
CA GLY A 308 -4.77 -0.86 7.23
C GLY A 308 -4.20 0.02 8.34
N LEU A 309 -4.59 1.30 8.35
CA LEU A 309 -4.08 2.32 9.25
C LEU A 309 -4.45 2.06 10.73
N GLU A 310 -5.39 1.13 10.94
CA GLU A 310 -5.96 0.82 12.25
C GLU A 310 -5.16 -0.24 13.02
N ARG A 311 -4.17 -0.89 12.39
CA ARG A 311 -3.44 -2.03 12.96
C ARG A 311 -1.91 -1.91 12.85
N MET A 312 -1.37 -0.71 12.95
CA MET A 312 0.07 -0.55 13.15
C MET A 312 0.40 -0.81 14.61
N ASP A 313 1.46 -1.60 14.86
CA ASP A 313 2.03 -1.69 16.20
C ASP A 313 3.00 -0.53 16.47
N SER A 314 3.36 -0.34 17.74
CA SER A 314 4.24 0.75 18.16
C SER A 314 5.64 0.67 17.52
N VAL A 315 6.12 -0.53 17.21
CA VAL A 315 7.41 -0.74 16.54
C VAL A 315 7.34 -0.27 15.09
N GLN A 316 6.26 -0.62 14.39
CA GLN A 316 6.01 -0.19 13.01
C GLN A 316 5.90 1.33 12.90
N VAL A 317 5.20 1.97 13.87
CA VAL A 317 5.12 3.43 13.91
C VAL A 317 6.50 4.02 14.14
N ARG A 318 7.25 3.55 15.14
CA ARG A 318 8.60 4.05 15.45
C ARG A 318 9.56 3.95 14.27
N THR A 319 9.61 2.79 13.61
CA THR A 319 10.50 2.55 12.47
C THR A 319 10.10 3.27 11.19
N GLY A 320 8.82 3.65 11.09
CA GLY A 320 8.29 4.37 9.93
C GLY A 320 8.62 5.88 9.93
N PHE A 321 9.10 6.43 11.05
CA PHE A 321 9.62 7.81 11.08
C PHE A 321 11.12 7.77 10.77
N ALA A 322 11.46 7.94 9.49
CA ALA A 322 12.84 7.84 8.99
C ALA A 322 13.81 8.82 9.69
N GLU A 323 13.30 9.95 10.15
CA GLU A 323 14.06 10.98 10.88
C GLU A 323 14.53 10.53 12.26
N PHE A 324 13.98 9.42 12.80
CA PHE A 324 14.45 8.81 14.06
C PHE A 324 15.57 7.79 13.83
N ALA A 325 15.82 7.40 12.58
CA ALA A 325 16.85 6.44 12.25
C ALA A 325 18.25 6.95 12.64
N GLY A 326 19.03 6.11 13.32
CA GLY A 326 20.37 6.43 13.73
C GLY A 326 20.47 7.36 14.96
N VAL A 327 19.36 7.76 15.56
CA VAL A 327 19.33 8.52 16.80
C VAL A 327 19.49 7.55 17.98
N GLY A 328 20.60 7.64 18.72
CA GLY A 328 20.88 6.79 19.87
C GLY A 328 20.02 7.17 21.08
N CYS A 329 19.24 6.23 21.58
CA CYS A 329 18.56 6.32 22.88
C CYS A 329 19.26 5.42 23.90
N ARG A 330 19.09 5.73 25.17
CA ARG A 330 19.64 4.90 26.27
C ARG A 330 19.04 3.49 26.26
N PHE A 331 17.74 3.36 25.95
CA PHE A 331 17.03 2.10 25.91
C PHE A 331 16.78 1.66 24.47
N ALA A 332 16.98 0.38 24.17
CA ALA A 332 16.77 -0.17 22.84
C ALA A 332 15.29 -0.22 22.43
N ASP A 333 14.40 -0.33 23.41
CA ASP A 333 12.94 -0.35 23.28
C ASP A 333 12.28 1.01 23.52
N CYS A 334 13.07 2.10 23.57
CA CYS A 334 12.60 3.46 23.80
C CYS A 334 11.41 3.80 22.89
N THR A 335 10.31 4.21 23.50
CA THR A 335 9.09 4.66 22.78
C THR A 335 9.15 6.14 22.45
N HIS A 336 10.20 6.84 22.86
CA HIS A 336 10.43 8.27 22.65
C HIS A 336 9.37 9.19 23.28
N ARG A 337 8.61 8.70 24.27
CA ARG A 337 7.59 9.49 25.00
C ARG A 337 8.22 10.17 26.23
N ASP A 338 8.48 9.37 27.24
CA ASP A 338 8.83 9.87 28.58
C ASP A 338 10.15 9.28 29.11
N GLU A 339 10.78 8.38 28.37
CA GLU A 339 12.00 7.72 28.80
C GLU A 339 13.13 8.73 29.02
N PRO A 340 13.89 8.59 30.11
CA PRO A 340 15.06 9.41 30.37
C PRO A 340 16.13 9.16 29.33
N ASP A 341 16.93 10.19 29.02
CA ASP A 341 18.02 10.14 28.05
C ASP A 341 17.58 9.68 26.64
N CYS A 342 16.36 10.06 26.23
CA CYS A 342 15.86 9.79 24.90
C CYS A 342 16.53 10.69 23.87
N GLY A 343 17.30 10.08 22.94
CA GLY A 343 18.01 10.79 21.88
C GLY A 343 17.09 11.50 20.90
N VAL A 344 15.91 10.94 20.60
CA VAL A 344 14.92 11.58 19.72
C VAL A 344 14.40 12.88 20.35
N ARG A 345 14.02 12.86 21.64
CA ARG A 345 13.60 14.09 22.36
C ARG A 345 14.70 15.12 22.42
N ALA A 346 15.94 14.69 22.66
CA ALA A 346 17.10 15.59 22.62
C ALA A 346 17.32 16.17 21.22
N ALA A 347 17.13 15.37 20.16
CA ALA A 347 17.23 15.84 18.78
C ALA A 347 16.12 16.85 18.43
N VAL A 348 14.91 16.66 18.93
CA VAL A 348 13.79 17.62 18.81
C VAL A 348 14.13 18.93 19.53
N ALA A 349 14.60 18.86 20.77
CA ALA A 349 14.99 20.03 21.55
C ALA A 349 16.13 20.83 20.89
N ALA A 350 17.03 20.14 20.19
CA ALA A 350 18.13 20.74 19.41
C ALA A 350 17.72 21.19 18.00
N GLY A 351 16.44 21.09 17.61
CA GLY A 351 15.95 21.46 16.27
C GLY A 351 16.41 20.55 15.13
N ARG A 352 17.06 19.41 15.40
CA ARG A 352 17.48 18.43 14.38
C ARG A 352 16.33 17.56 13.86
N ILE A 353 15.31 17.40 14.67
CA ILE A 353 14.03 16.78 14.28
C ILE A 353 12.94 17.82 14.48
N SER A 354 12.08 18.01 13.48
CA SER A 354 10.98 18.95 13.53
C SER A 354 10.03 18.63 14.69
N ALA A 355 9.70 19.61 15.52
CA ALA A 355 8.71 19.46 16.59
C ALA A 355 7.34 19.05 16.06
N ALA A 356 6.96 19.52 14.87
CA ALA A 356 5.71 19.15 14.21
C ALA A 356 5.70 17.64 13.85
N ARG A 357 6.81 17.10 13.33
CA ARG A 357 6.95 15.68 13.03
C ARG A 357 6.96 14.81 14.27
N TYR A 358 7.64 15.23 15.31
CA TYR A 358 7.58 14.54 16.60
C TYR A 358 6.15 14.55 17.18
N GLY A 359 5.44 15.68 17.06
CA GLY A 359 4.02 15.77 17.41
C GLY A 359 3.14 14.80 16.59
N SER A 360 3.44 14.62 15.29
CA SER A 360 2.79 13.63 14.45
C SER A 360 3.02 12.20 14.93
N TYR A 361 4.26 11.86 15.28
CA TYR A 361 4.61 10.58 15.88
C TYR A 361 3.79 10.28 17.14
N LEU A 362 3.75 11.23 18.06
CA LEU A 362 3.00 11.07 19.31
C LEU A 362 1.50 10.89 19.06
N ARG A 363 0.90 11.65 18.14
CA ARG A 363 -0.52 11.49 17.77
C ARG A 363 -0.82 10.13 17.17
N VAL A 364 0.04 9.64 16.27
CA VAL A 364 -0.13 8.30 15.69
C VAL A 364 0.00 7.23 16.77
N LEU A 365 1.02 7.33 17.61
CA LEU A 365 1.27 6.37 18.68
C LEU A 365 0.14 6.34 19.70
N GLN A 366 -0.37 7.52 20.12
CA GLN A 366 -1.51 7.65 21.02
C GLN A 366 -2.79 7.03 20.44
N SER A 367 -2.94 7.05 19.12
CA SER A 367 -4.11 6.45 18.47
C SER A 367 -4.07 4.93 18.42
N LEU A 368 -2.98 4.30 18.83
CA LEU A 368 -2.84 2.84 18.98
C LEU A 368 -3.21 2.38 20.38
N ASP A 369 -3.15 3.29 21.35
CA ASP A 369 -3.61 3.02 22.71
C ASP A 369 -5.15 2.96 22.69
N PRO A 370 -5.81 1.89 23.18
CA PRO A 370 -7.25 1.70 23.11
C PRO A 370 -8.03 2.71 23.97
#